data_592800c78e08550f9a4ec1131af8ca51
#
_entry.id   592800c78e08550f9a4ec1131af8ca51
#
_cell.length_a   1.000
_cell.length_b   1.000
_cell.length_c   1.000
_cell.angle_alpha   90.00
_cell.angle_beta   90.00
_cell.angle_gamma   90.00
#
_symmetry.space_group_name_H-M   'P 1'
#
loop_
_entity.id
_entity.type
_entity.pdbx_description
1 polymer ?
#
loop_
_entity_poly.entity_id
_entity_poly.type
_entity_poly.pdbx_seq_one_letter_code
_entity_poly.pdbx_strand_id
1 'polypeptide(L)'
;MASDPDPTGPTTASGGPAASSGAASAGAAPDTEPLGLRDQVAAVIAAARRLVTAHLDLAKAELGQIMGEVGRAAALGGLAFAMVFLAGLFLPIGLLLFLGEWIFGSIGWGVLLGSLLLIDIAVVAGILAVGIAGSRLGVAFLIALAIGVVTGIVLGLDLTNRAWTAVGDSLMPGVDVGFRPLAIAVLSLAVIGGVVGLIGGLRAPGGSAVGGLFVGAFAGIVLGVLTAVALGPRVGAAFGALTTLIAWPALMGLDVSRTGIDGDALKARFYPGTTIETTKETIEWVRQRTPLGRKS
;
A
#
# COMPACT_ATOMS: atom_id res chain seq x y z
N MET A 1 24.66 -7.89 -54.33
CA MET A 1 25.20 -9.19 -53.96
C MET A 1 24.39 -9.63 -52.74
N ALA A 2 23.21 -10.05 -52.88
CA ALA A 2 22.55 -11.27 -53.27
C ALA A 2 23.14 -12.50 -52.56
N SER A 3 22.49 -12.97 -51.56
CA SER A 3 22.42 -14.37 -51.17
C SER A 3 21.23 -14.59 -50.25
N ASP A 4 20.24 -15.18 -50.85
CA ASP A 4 19.05 -15.76 -50.30
C ASP A 4 19.39 -17.13 -49.68
N PRO A 5 18.89 -17.52 -48.53
CA PRO A 5 18.83 -18.92 -48.14
C PRO A 5 17.40 -19.43 -48.09
N ASP A 6 17.18 -20.41 -48.85
CA ASP A 6 16.27 -21.54 -48.97
C ASP A 6 15.39 -21.87 -47.73
N PRO A 7 14.06 -22.01 -47.91
CA PRO A 7 13.15 -22.46 -46.85
C PRO A 7 12.98 -23.99 -46.90
N THR A 8 13.73 -24.73 -46.10
CA THR A 8 13.41 -26.14 -45.80
C THR A 8 12.37 -26.19 -44.66
N GLY A 9 11.14 -26.45 -45.04
CA GLY A 9 10.04 -26.69 -44.12
C GLY A 9 10.18 -28.02 -43.36
N PRO A 10 9.76 -28.07 -42.09
CA PRO A 10 9.66 -29.34 -41.37
C PRO A 10 8.40 -30.09 -41.77
N THR A 11 8.64 -31.29 -42.24
CA THR A 11 7.65 -32.33 -42.55
C THR A 11 6.83 -32.67 -41.32
N THR A 12 5.54 -32.37 -41.33
CA THR A 12 4.58 -32.83 -40.33
C THR A 12 4.35 -34.34 -40.52
N ALA A 13 4.94 -35.15 -39.67
CA ALA A 13 4.59 -36.54 -39.49
C ALA A 13 3.23 -36.63 -38.80
N SER A 14 2.16 -36.73 -39.60
CA SER A 14 0.82 -37.13 -39.17
C SER A 14 0.83 -38.62 -38.83
N GLY A 15 1.11 -38.96 -37.58
CA GLY A 15 0.89 -40.31 -37.04
C GLY A 15 -0.57 -40.41 -36.53
N GLY A 16 -1.51 -40.68 -37.44
CA GLY A 16 -2.86 -41.07 -37.05
C GLY A 16 -2.84 -42.44 -36.36
N PRO A 17 -3.58 -42.65 -35.28
CA PRO A 17 -3.75 -43.98 -34.71
C PRO A 17 -4.45 -44.87 -35.72
N ALA A 18 -3.79 -45.97 -36.13
CA ALA A 18 -4.36 -47.01 -36.94
C ALA A 18 -5.58 -47.59 -36.24
N ALA A 19 -6.75 -47.32 -36.79
CA ALA A 19 -7.97 -48.03 -36.44
C ALA A 19 -7.76 -49.47 -36.84
N SER A 20 -7.43 -50.34 -35.91
CA SER A 20 -7.53 -51.77 -36.05
C SER A 20 -9.03 -52.13 -36.16
N SER A 21 -9.48 -52.22 -37.42
CA SER A 21 -10.73 -52.87 -37.75
C SER A 21 -10.62 -54.36 -37.40
N GLY A 22 -10.89 -54.70 -36.15
CA GLY A 22 -11.16 -56.08 -35.75
C GLY A 22 -12.41 -56.55 -36.49
N ALA A 23 -12.22 -57.32 -37.53
CA ALA A 23 -13.26 -58.04 -38.22
C ALA A 23 -14.04 -58.83 -37.17
N ALA A 24 -15.29 -58.42 -36.95
CA ALA A 24 -16.25 -59.20 -36.15
C ALA A 24 -16.42 -60.56 -36.88
N SER A 25 -15.73 -61.57 -36.38
CA SER A 25 -16.05 -62.96 -36.69
C SER A 25 -17.50 -63.22 -36.24
N ALA A 26 -18.37 -63.37 -37.21
CA ALA A 26 -19.71 -63.86 -36.98
C ALA A 26 -19.59 -65.33 -36.54
N GLY A 27 -19.31 -65.50 -35.24
CA GLY A 27 -19.33 -66.80 -34.57
C GLY A 27 -20.77 -67.15 -34.23
N ALA A 28 -21.11 -68.38 -34.61
CA ALA A 28 -22.32 -69.12 -34.42
C ALA A 28 -23.09 -68.74 -33.16
N ALA A 29 -24.39 -68.55 -33.27
CA ALA A 29 -25.31 -68.44 -32.17
C ALA A 29 -25.11 -69.64 -31.22
N PRO A 30 -24.81 -69.45 -29.98
CA PRO A 30 -24.80 -70.52 -29.01
C PRO A 30 -26.24 -70.90 -28.78
N ASP A 31 -26.54 -72.21 -28.80
CA ASP A 31 -27.77 -72.79 -28.37
C ASP A 31 -28.11 -72.25 -26.96
N THR A 32 -29.14 -71.43 -26.91
CA THR A 32 -29.65 -70.86 -25.68
C THR A 32 -30.51 -71.91 -25.01
N GLU A 33 -29.91 -72.78 -24.22
CA GLU A 33 -30.69 -73.43 -23.16
C GLU A 33 -31.22 -72.27 -22.26
N PRO A 34 -32.51 -72.37 -21.86
CA PRO A 34 -33.11 -71.32 -21.02
C PRO A 34 -32.41 -71.34 -19.69
N LEU A 35 -31.50 -70.30 -19.51
CA LEU A 35 -30.86 -70.03 -18.25
C LEU A 35 -31.84 -69.94 -17.15
N GLY A 36 -31.66 -70.75 -16.08
CA GLY A 36 -32.56 -70.77 -14.93
C GLY A 36 -32.71 -69.33 -14.36
N LEU A 37 -33.87 -69.04 -13.79
CA LEU A 37 -34.18 -67.70 -13.20
C LEU A 37 -33.05 -67.16 -12.30
N ARG A 38 -32.33 -68.04 -11.62
CA ARG A 38 -31.15 -67.65 -10.78
C ARG A 38 -29.99 -67.12 -11.60
N ASP A 39 -29.71 -67.72 -12.76
CA ASP A 39 -28.60 -67.32 -13.63
C ASP A 39 -28.93 -66.01 -14.35
N GLN A 40 -30.20 -65.79 -14.69
CA GLN A 40 -30.67 -64.54 -15.26
C GLN A 40 -30.50 -63.36 -14.23
N VAL A 41 -30.91 -63.60 -12.98
CA VAL A 41 -30.75 -62.63 -11.90
C VAL A 41 -29.26 -62.34 -11.60
N ALA A 42 -28.44 -63.39 -11.60
CA ALA A 42 -26.97 -63.20 -11.41
C ALA A 42 -26.36 -62.41 -12.54
N ALA A 43 -26.77 -62.66 -13.80
CA ALA A 43 -26.30 -61.92 -14.96
C ALA A 43 -26.70 -60.41 -14.92
N VAL A 44 -27.96 -60.12 -14.48
CA VAL A 44 -28.44 -58.75 -14.31
C VAL A 44 -27.67 -58.02 -13.19
N ILE A 45 -27.42 -58.68 -12.06
CA ILE A 45 -26.63 -58.10 -10.98
C ILE A 45 -25.18 -57.84 -11.44
N ALA A 46 -24.57 -58.77 -12.19
CA ALA A 46 -23.24 -58.59 -12.73
C ALA A 46 -23.18 -57.44 -13.75
N ALA A 47 -24.17 -57.31 -14.62
CA ALA A 47 -24.29 -56.20 -15.56
C ALA A 47 -24.50 -54.87 -14.84
N ALA A 48 -25.36 -54.82 -13.82
CA ALA A 48 -25.54 -53.62 -13.01
C ALA A 48 -24.28 -53.20 -12.28
N ARG A 49 -23.54 -54.16 -11.71
CA ARG A 49 -22.22 -53.84 -11.09
C ARG A 49 -21.23 -53.31 -12.11
N ARG A 50 -21.11 -53.87 -13.30
CA ARG A 50 -20.24 -53.37 -14.38
C ARG A 50 -20.65 -51.97 -14.81
N LEU A 51 -21.94 -51.69 -14.92
CA LEU A 51 -22.46 -50.36 -15.25
C LEU A 51 -22.08 -49.31 -14.19
N VAL A 52 -22.25 -49.62 -12.92
CA VAL A 52 -21.90 -48.74 -11.81
C VAL A 52 -20.39 -48.49 -11.77
N THR A 53 -19.55 -49.55 -11.95
CA THR A 53 -18.09 -49.38 -11.99
C THR A 53 -17.67 -48.54 -13.17
N ALA A 54 -18.23 -48.77 -14.36
CA ALA A 54 -17.91 -47.95 -15.53
C ALA A 54 -18.27 -46.46 -15.36
N HIS A 55 -19.44 -46.18 -14.73
CA HIS A 55 -19.82 -44.80 -14.41
C HIS A 55 -18.92 -44.16 -13.37
N LEU A 56 -18.46 -44.89 -12.37
CA LEU A 56 -17.51 -44.41 -11.37
C LEU A 56 -16.12 -44.14 -11.98
N ASP A 57 -15.69 -45.01 -12.90
CA ASP A 57 -14.42 -44.83 -13.58
C ASP A 57 -14.45 -43.64 -14.55
N LEU A 58 -15.57 -43.43 -15.25
CA LEU A 58 -15.81 -42.25 -16.08
C LEU A 58 -15.83 -40.99 -15.22
N ALA A 59 -16.54 -40.96 -14.12
CA ALA A 59 -16.61 -39.83 -13.21
C ALA A 59 -15.24 -39.48 -12.60
N LYS A 60 -14.43 -40.51 -12.28
CA LYS A 60 -13.02 -40.27 -11.83
C LYS A 60 -12.17 -39.69 -12.92
N ALA A 61 -12.29 -40.16 -14.17
CA ALA A 61 -11.53 -39.63 -15.29
C ALA A 61 -11.91 -38.18 -15.59
N GLU A 62 -13.20 -37.86 -15.61
CA GLU A 62 -13.71 -36.48 -15.80
C GLU A 62 -13.26 -35.57 -14.67
N LEU A 63 -13.34 -36.01 -13.41
CA LEU A 63 -12.86 -35.23 -12.25
C LEU A 63 -11.36 -35.00 -12.33
N GLY A 64 -10.57 -36.00 -12.75
CA GLY A 64 -9.12 -35.88 -12.95
C GLY A 64 -8.77 -34.86 -14.02
N GLN A 65 -9.52 -34.82 -15.12
CA GLN A 65 -9.35 -33.82 -16.17
C GLN A 65 -9.68 -32.42 -15.69
N ILE A 66 -10.83 -32.25 -15.03
CA ILE A 66 -11.25 -30.96 -14.46
C ILE A 66 -10.24 -30.46 -13.43
N MET A 67 -9.78 -31.33 -12.53
CA MET A 67 -8.73 -30.97 -11.55
C MET A 67 -7.42 -30.55 -12.23
N GLY A 68 -7.04 -31.19 -13.32
CA GLY A 68 -5.86 -30.80 -14.10
C GLY A 68 -6.00 -29.41 -14.76
N GLU A 69 -7.16 -29.14 -15.35
CA GLU A 69 -7.45 -27.82 -15.96
C GLU A 69 -7.54 -26.70 -14.93
N VAL A 70 -8.25 -26.94 -13.83
CA VAL A 70 -8.34 -26.00 -12.70
C VAL A 70 -6.97 -25.76 -12.08
N GLY A 71 -6.18 -26.82 -11.88
CA GLY A 71 -4.82 -26.70 -11.36
C GLY A 71 -3.92 -25.85 -12.27
N ARG A 72 -4.00 -26.04 -13.58
CA ARG A 72 -3.24 -25.22 -14.54
C ARG A 72 -3.71 -23.77 -14.54
N ALA A 73 -5.03 -23.54 -14.56
CA ALA A 73 -5.60 -22.21 -14.50
C ALA A 73 -5.22 -21.49 -13.19
N ALA A 74 -5.26 -22.20 -12.07
CA ALA A 74 -4.87 -21.66 -10.77
C ALA A 74 -3.36 -21.33 -10.72
N ALA A 75 -2.52 -22.19 -11.29
CA ALA A 75 -1.07 -21.93 -11.35
C ALA A 75 -0.73 -20.71 -12.21
N LEU A 76 -1.32 -20.62 -13.41
CA LEU A 76 -1.10 -19.47 -14.30
C LEU A 76 -1.70 -18.19 -13.75
N GLY A 77 -2.92 -18.26 -13.19
CA GLY A 77 -3.58 -17.12 -12.53
C GLY A 77 -2.80 -16.65 -11.30
N GLY A 78 -2.31 -17.59 -10.49
CA GLY A 78 -1.46 -17.29 -9.34
C GLY A 78 -0.14 -16.63 -9.74
N LEU A 79 0.51 -17.12 -10.82
CA LEU A 79 1.72 -16.50 -11.35
C LEU A 79 1.45 -15.09 -11.88
N ALA A 80 0.38 -14.91 -12.65
CA ALA A 80 0.00 -13.60 -13.16
C ALA A 80 -0.29 -12.62 -12.02
N PHE A 81 -1.04 -13.05 -11.00
CA PHE A 81 -1.30 -12.24 -9.81
C PHE A 81 -0.01 -11.87 -9.07
N ALA A 82 0.91 -12.83 -8.87
CA ALA A 82 2.19 -12.56 -8.22
C ALA A 82 3.03 -11.53 -9.00
N MET A 83 3.06 -11.62 -10.34
CA MET A 83 3.78 -10.64 -11.17
C MET A 83 3.17 -9.26 -11.11
N VAL A 84 1.83 -9.13 -11.16
CA VAL A 84 1.13 -7.84 -11.01
C VAL A 84 1.34 -7.26 -9.62
N PHE A 85 1.31 -8.09 -8.58
CA PHE A 85 1.58 -7.68 -7.21
C PHE A 85 2.99 -7.14 -7.04
N LEU A 86 4.00 -7.87 -7.55
CA LEU A 86 5.40 -7.43 -7.52
C LEU A 86 5.60 -6.13 -8.33
N ALA A 87 4.99 -6.04 -9.51
CA ALA A 87 5.05 -4.81 -10.30
C ALA A 87 4.42 -3.63 -9.55
N GLY A 88 3.26 -3.84 -8.91
CA GLY A 88 2.60 -2.84 -8.07
C GLY A 88 3.44 -2.38 -6.87
N LEU A 89 4.32 -3.25 -6.37
CA LEU A 89 5.23 -2.93 -5.27
C LEU A 89 6.49 -2.21 -5.76
N PHE A 90 7.15 -2.73 -6.81
CA PHE A 90 8.42 -2.19 -7.27
C PHE A 90 8.30 -0.93 -8.11
N LEU A 91 7.19 -0.76 -8.85
CA LEU A 91 7.00 0.39 -9.73
C LEU A 91 6.95 1.72 -8.96
N PRO A 92 6.18 1.86 -7.87
CA PRO A 92 6.20 3.09 -7.06
C PRO A 92 7.58 3.37 -6.45
N ILE A 93 8.25 2.33 -5.94
CA ILE A 93 9.60 2.46 -5.37
C ILE A 93 10.58 2.96 -6.45
N GLY A 94 10.61 2.30 -7.60
CA GLY A 94 11.47 2.69 -8.71
C GLY A 94 11.18 4.12 -9.21
N LEU A 95 9.90 4.48 -9.30
CA LEU A 95 9.47 5.82 -9.69
C LEU A 95 9.96 6.88 -8.69
N LEU A 96 9.81 6.66 -7.38
CA LEU A 96 10.26 7.59 -6.35
C LEU A 96 11.78 7.76 -6.35
N LEU A 97 12.53 6.67 -6.54
CA LEU A 97 13.99 6.72 -6.68
C LEU A 97 14.41 7.50 -7.93
N PHE A 98 13.77 7.22 -9.07
CA PHE A 98 14.01 7.92 -10.32
C PHE A 98 13.69 9.43 -10.21
N LEU A 99 12.54 9.78 -9.64
CA LEU A 99 12.18 11.18 -9.42
C LEU A 99 13.15 11.88 -8.47
N GLY A 100 13.60 11.20 -7.42
CA GLY A 100 14.61 11.72 -6.48
C GLY A 100 15.91 12.07 -7.19
N GLU A 101 16.41 11.19 -8.05
CA GLU A 101 17.61 11.42 -8.84
C GLU A 101 17.40 12.54 -9.87
N TRP A 102 16.32 12.47 -10.62
CA TRP A 102 16.04 13.41 -11.72
C TRP A 102 15.79 14.84 -11.23
N ILE A 103 14.96 15.02 -10.19
CA ILE A 103 14.56 16.35 -9.70
C ILE A 103 15.59 16.91 -8.74
N PHE A 104 16.03 16.11 -7.76
CA PHE A 104 16.86 16.57 -6.65
C PHE A 104 18.34 16.21 -6.80
N GLY A 105 18.69 15.39 -7.81
CA GLY A 105 20.08 14.99 -8.10
C GLY A 105 20.63 13.94 -7.11
N SER A 106 19.77 13.24 -6.36
CA SER A 106 20.20 12.20 -5.44
C SER A 106 19.07 11.20 -5.16
N ILE A 107 19.39 9.92 -5.28
CA ILE A 107 18.49 8.80 -4.92
C ILE A 107 18.06 8.89 -3.44
N GLY A 108 18.95 9.38 -2.56
CA GLY A 108 18.63 9.53 -1.13
C GLY A 108 17.41 10.42 -0.87
N TRP A 109 17.24 11.49 -1.65
CA TRP A 109 16.04 12.32 -1.57
C TRP A 109 14.79 11.57 -2.00
N GLY A 110 14.88 10.70 -3.02
CA GLY A 110 13.76 9.86 -3.45
C GLY A 110 13.31 8.89 -2.35
N VAL A 111 14.26 8.26 -1.65
CA VAL A 111 13.96 7.37 -0.52
C VAL A 111 13.31 8.15 0.62
N LEU A 112 13.91 9.27 1.03
CA LEU A 112 13.43 10.05 2.18
C LEU A 112 12.02 10.62 1.92
N LEU A 113 11.86 11.37 0.82
CA LEU A 113 10.58 12.00 0.48
C LEU A 113 9.51 10.96 0.14
N GLY A 114 9.89 9.87 -0.55
CA GLY A 114 8.99 8.77 -0.84
C GLY A 114 8.49 8.07 0.40
N SER A 115 9.35 7.81 1.37
CA SER A 115 8.98 7.20 2.65
C SER A 115 8.04 8.11 3.45
N LEU A 116 8.32 9.41 3.51
CA LEU A 116 7.45 10.39 4.16
C LEU A 116 6.09 10.48 3.46
N LEU A 117 6.07 10.51 2.13
CA LEU A 117 4.82 10.52 1.36
C LEU A 117 3.95 9.28 1.66
N LEU A 118 4.54 8.10 1.78
CA LEU A 118 3.81 6.88 2.15
C LEU A 118 3.25 6.97 3.57
N ILE A 119 4.02 7.52 4.50
CA ILE A 119 3.55 7.77 5.88
C ILE A 119 2.39 8.78 5.85
N ASP A 120 2.50 9.86 5.10
CA ASP A 120 1.44 10.86 4.96
C ASP A 120 0.15 10.27 4.38
N ILE A 121 0.27 9.43 3.33
CA ILE A 121 -0.88 8.71 2.77
C ILE A 121 -1.53 7.81 3.84
N ALA A 122 -0.74 7.10 4.63
CA ALA A 122 -1.26 6.25 5.71
C ALA A 122 -1.96 7.08 6.80
N VAL A 123 -1.38 8.20 7.20
CA VAL A 123 -1.97 9.15 8.17
C VAL A 123 -3.29 9.71 7.64
N VAL A 124 -3.31 10.18 6.39
CA VAL A 124 -4.53 10.69 5.73
C VAL A 124 -5.61 9.63 5.66
N ALA A 125 -5.26 8.40 5.25
CA ALA A 125 -6.20 7.29 5.21
C ALA A 125 -6.79 7.00 6.61
N GLY A 126 -5.95 7.01 7.65
CA GLY A 126 -6.39 6.86 9.03
C GLY A 126 -7.34 7.97 9.49
N ILE A 127 -7.02 9.22 9.18
CA ILE A 127 -7.85 10.39 9.53
C ILE A 127 -9.20 10.36 8.79
N LEU A 128 -9.21 9.97 7.52
CA LEU A 128 -10.45 9.78 6.75
C LEU A 128 -11.30 8.62 7.29
N ALA A 129 -10.65 7.53 7.71
CA ALA A 129 -11.35 6.39 8.33
C ALA A 129 -12.06 6.78 9.63
N VAL A 130 -11.47 7.68 10.41
CA VAL A 130 -12.09 8.25 11.64
C VAL A 130 -13.23 9.24 11.32
N GLY A 131 -13.37 9.68 10.06
CA GLY A 131 -14.53 10.49 9.61
C GLY A 131 -14.28 11.98 9.52
N ILE A 132 -13.03 12.40 9.56
CA ILE A 132 -12.69 13.82 9.37
C ILE A 132 -12.89 14.19 7.90
N ALA A 133 -13.50 15.35 7.64
CA ALA A 133 -13.84 15.78 6.29
C ALA A 133 -12.58 16.03 5.45
N GLY A 134 -12.56 15.46 4.23
CA GLY A 134 -11.45 15.61 3.29
C GLY A 134 -11.12 17.05 2.90
N SER A 135 -12.10 17.97 2.98
CA SER A 135 -11.88 19.40 2.74
C SER A 135 -10.89 20.04 3.72
N ARG A 136 -10.91 19.64 5.00
CA ARG A 136 -9.94 20.12 6.01
C ARG A 136 -8.52 19.63 5.71
N LEU A 137 -8.41 18.37 5.26
CA LEU A 137 -7.13 17.79 4.83
C LEU A 137 -6.54 18.54 3.64
N GLY A 138 -7.40 18.92 2.67
CA GLY A 138 -7.00 19.71 1.51
C GLY A 138 -6.50 21.11 1.87
N VAL A 139 -7.18 21.80 2.79
CA VAL A 139 -6.74 23.14 3.28
C VAL A 139 -5.39 23.02 4.01
N ALA A 140 -5.24 22.04 4.90
CA ALA A 140 -3.97 21.81 5.59
C ALA A 140 -2.82 21.50 4.60
N PHE A 141 -3.11 20.73 3.54
CA PHE A 141 -2.14 20.47 2.47
C PHE A 141 -1.73 21.74 1.72
N LEU A 142 -2.68 22.58 1.33
CA LEU A 142 -2.37 23.84 0.63
C LEU A 142 -1.52 24.77 1.49
N ILE A 143 -1.79 24.86 2.79
CA ILE A 143 -0.98 25.64 3.72
C ILE A 143 0.44 25.05 3.82
N ALA A 144 0.55 23.73 4.01
CA ALA A 144 1.84 23.04 4.07
C ALA A 144 2.63 23.21 2.77
N LEU A 145 1.96 23.11 1.62
CA LEU A 145 2.56 23.33 0.30
C LEU A 145 3.08 24.77 0.16
N ALA A 146 2.30 25.76 0.56
CA ALA A 146 2.74 27.16 0.53
C ALA A 146 3.99 27.37 1.40
N ILE A 147 4.01 26.82 2.63
CA ILE A 147 5.18 26.87 3.51
C ILE A 147 6.40 26.19 2.85
N GLY A 148 6.20 25.01 2.27
CA GLY A 148 7.26 24.28 1.58
C GLY A 148 7.80 25.00 0.35
N VAL A 149 6.93 25.58 -0.47
CA VAL A 149 7.32 26.38 -1.64
C VAL A 149 8.17 27.59 -1.20
N VAL A 150 7.72 28.32 -0.18
CA VAL A 150 8.48 29.45 0.37
C VAL A 150 9.85 28.98 0.88
N THR A 151 9.89 27.90 1.65
CA THR A 151 11.14 27.32 2.16
C THR A 151 12.07 26.91 1.00
N GLY A 152 11.52 26.24 -0.01
CA GLY A 152 12.28 25.82 -1.18
C GLY A 152 12.88 26.98 -1.96
N ILE A 153 12.11 28.07 -2.15
CA ILE A 153 12.59 29.29 -2.82
C ILE A 153 13.67 29.97 -1.98
N VAL A 154 13.44 30.17 -0.69
CA VAL A 154 14.37 30.85 0.22
C VAL A 154 15.70 30.12 0.28
N LEU A 155 15.68 28.80 0.45
CA LEU A 155 16.90 27.99 0.51
C LEU A 155 17.52 27.77 -0.88
N GLY A 156 16.71 27.58 -1.91
CA GLY A 156 17.19 27.31 -3.27
C GLY A 156 17.82 28.52 -3.96
N LEU A 157 17.41 29.73 -3.59
CA LEU A 157 18.03 30.99 -4.02
C LEU A 157 19.14 31.45 -3.09
N ASP A 158 19.51 30.67 -2.08
CA ASP A 158 20.54 30.96 -1.07
C ASP A 158 20.30 32.29 -0.33
N LEU A 159 19.05 32.73 -0.17
CA LEU A 159 18.70 34.01 0.44
C LEU A 159 19.15 34.07 1.89
N THR A 160 19.02 32.96 2.63
CA THR A 160 19.49 32.87 4.02
C THR A 160 21.01 32.95 4.11
N ASN A 161 21.74 32.24 3.26
CA ASN A 161 23.20 32.32 3.23
C ASN A 161 23.69 33.76 2.93
N ARG A 162 23.08 34.42 1.93
CA ARG A 162 23.40 35.83 1.60
C ARG A 162 23.13 36.77 2.78
N ALA A 163 21.98 36.57 3.48
CA ALA A 163 21.66 37.38 4.66
C ALA A 163 22.69 37.17 5.78
N TRP A 164 23.07 35.92 6.08
CA TRP A 164 24.06 35.61 7.10
C TRP A 164 25.47 36.12 6.70
N THR A 165 25.81 36.09 5.42
CA THR A 165 27.05 36.67 4.93
C THR A 165 27.09 38.19 5.19
N ALA A 166 26.01 38.91 4.82
CA ALA A 166 25.93 40.34 5.04
C ALA A 166 26.02 40.74 6.51
N VAL A 167 25.33 39.98 7.40
CA VAL A 167 25.41 40.19 8.85
C VAL A 167 26.81 39.84 9.40
N GLY A 168 27.41 38.73 8.93
CA GLY A 168 28.73 38.30 9.34
C GLY A 168 29.80 39.28 8.95
N ASP A 169 29.71 39.87 7.75
CA ASP A 169 30.67 40.92 7.30
C ASP A 169 30.65 42.15 8.19
N SER A 170 29.47 42.51 8.75
CA SER A 170 29.35 43.68 9.62
C SER A 170 29.76 43.40 11.07
N LEU A 171 29.49 42.20 11.61
CA LEU A 171 29.67 41.88 13.02
C LEU A 171 30.98 41.13 13.34
N MET A 172 31.54 40.39 12.38
CA MET A 172 32.72 39.53 12.58
C MET A 172 33.79 39.73 11.50
N PRO A 173 34.31 40.95 11.31
CA PRO A 173 35.29 41.23 10.25
C PRO A 173 36.61 40.45 10.40
N GLY A 174 36.95 40.00 11.63
CA GLY A 174 38.16 39.23 11.92
C GLY A 174 38.05 37.70 11.66
N VAL A 175 36.90 37.19 11.30
CA VAL A 175 36.69 35.77 10.99
C VAL A 175 36.87 35.55 9.49
N ASP A 176 37.32 34.35 9.09
CA ASP A 176 37.47 34.00 7.68
C ASP A 176 36.14 34.16 6.93
N VAL A 177 36.19 34.73 5.72
CA VAL A 177 35.00 35.06 4.91
C VAL A 177 34.14 33.85 4.64
N GLY A 178 34.73 32.68 4.40
CA GLY A 178 33.98 31.43 4.13
C GLY A 178 33.30 30.89 5.36
N PHE A 179 33.80 31.19 6.56
CA PHE A 179 33.23 30.65 7.81
C PHE A 179 32.26 31.63 8.49
N ARG A 180 32.26 32.92 8.14
CA ARG A 180 31.41 33.97 8.76
C ARG A 180 29.93 33.63 8.74
N PRO A 181 29.30 33.24 7.59
CA PRO A 181 27.87 32.94 7.55
C PRO A 181 27.49 31.79 8.50
N LEU A 182 28.34 30.76 8.56
CA LEU A 182 28.15 29.64 9.45
C LEU A 182 28.24 30.04 10.93
N ALA A 183 29.29 30.76 11.30
CA ALA A 183 29.51 31.19 12.68
C ALA A 183 28.37 32.06 13.20
N ILE A 184 27.96 33.09 12.44
CA ILE A 184 26.91 34.01 12.88
C ILE A 184 25.54 33.34 12.91
N ALA A 185 25.22 32.49 11.91
CA ALA A 185 23.96 31.79 11.87
C ALA A 185 23.80 30.77 13.03
N VAL A 186 24.85 29.98 13.27
CA VAL A 186 24.86 28.98 14.34
C VAL A 186 24.74 29.64 15.71
N LEU A 187 25.59 30.69 15.97
CA LEU A 187 25.53 31.39 17.24
C LEU A 187 24.19 32.08 17.48
N SER A 188 23.69 32.81 16.49
CA SER A 188 22.42 33.53 16.59
C SER A 188 21.24 32.58 16.81
N LEU A 189 21.15 31.54 15.98
CA LEU A 189 20.02 30.60 16.07
C LEU A 189 20.13 29.65 17.27
N ALA A 190 21.33 29.30 17.74
CA ALA A 190 21.53 28.59 18.99
C ALA A 190 21.01 29.38 20.19
N VAL A 191 21.30 30.68 20.25
CA VAL A 191 20.80 31.57 21.31
C VAL A 191 19.29 31.73 21.21
N ILE A 192 18.78 32.07 20.04
CA ILE A 192 17.30 32.20 19.82
C ILE A 192 16.60 30.92 20.14
N GLY A 193 17.07 29.80 19.60
CA GLY A 193 16.48 28.47 19.87
C GLY A 193 16.55 28.10 21.35
N GLY A 194 17.67 28.36 22.02
CA GLY A 194 17.84 28.15 23.44
C GLY A 194 16.83 28.94 24.28
N VAL A 195 16.63 30.21 23.97
CA VAL A 195 15.66 31.09 24.67
C VAL A 195 14.23 30.60 24.42
N VAL A 196 13.86 30.30 23.18
CA VAL A 196 12.54 29.78 22.83
C VAL A 196 12.30 28.44 23.52
N GLY A 197 13.29 27.56 23.50
CA GLY A 197 13.21 26.25 24.15
C GLY A 197 13.10 26.34 25.66
N LEU A 198 13.83 27.27 26.30
CA LEU A 198 13.70 27.57 27.73
C LEU A 198 12.27 28.00 28.09
N ILE A 199 11.71 28.96 27.33
CA ILE A 199 10.34 29.45 27.56
C ILE A 199 9.32 28.33 27.34
N GLY A 200 9.50 27.53 26.29
CA GLY A 200 8.66 26.36 25.98
C GLY A 200 8.71 25.31 27.09
N GLY A 201 9.93 24.99 27.57
CA GLY A 201 10.12 24.04 28.66
C GLY A 201 9.51 24.49 30.00
N LEU A 202 9.52 25.81 30.27
CA LEU A 202 8.87 26.38 31.45
C LEU A 202 7.32 26.33 31.37
N ARG A 203 6.76 26.43 30.17
CA ARG A 203 5.29 26.43 29.96
C ARG A 203 4.67 25.05 29.78
N ALA A 204 5.48 24.07 29.43
CA ALA A 204 4.97 22.70 29.21
C ALA A 204 4.63 22.01 30.55
N PRO A 205 3.47 21.36 30.67
CA PRO A 205 3.13 20.56 31.84
C PRO A 205 4.17 19.45 32.06
N GLY A 206 4.85 19.44 33.20
CA GLY A 206 5.96 18.51 33.49
C GLY A 206 7.26 18.79 32.71
N GLY A 207 7.34 19.93 32.02
CA GLY A 207 8.52 20.33 31.26
C GLY A 207 9.67 20.79 32.16
N SER A 208 10.89 20.71 31.63
CA SER A 208 12.13 21.20 32.27
C SER A 208 12.68 22.41 31.51
N ALA A 209 12.92 23.51 32.19
CA ALA A 209 13.55 24.68 31.61
C ALA A 209 14.92 24.34 30.99
N VAL A 210 15.72 23.55 31.71
CA VAL A 210 17.04 23.10 31.25
C VAL A 210 16.93 22.19 30.04
N GLY A 211 16.00 21.21 30.08
CA GLY A 211 15.74 20.34 28.93
C GLY A 211 15.27 21.13 27.70
N GLY A 212 14.36 22.09 27.91
CA GLY A 212 13.90 22.98 26.83
C GLY A 212 15.01 23.81 26.22
N LEU A 213 15.89 24.39 27.06
CA LEU A 213 17.05 25.15 26.60
C LEU A 213 17.99 24.33 25.73
N PHE A 214 18.34 23.11 26.16
CA PHE A 214 19.23 22.25 25.36
C PHE A 214 18.59 21.80 24.04
N VAL A 215 17.34 21.39 24.04
CA VAL A 215 16.61 20.99 22.83
C VAL A 215 16.47 22.17 21.87
N GLY A 216 16.12 23.35 22.39
CA GLY A 216 15.99 24.56 21.60
C GLY A 216 17.33 25.03 21.03
N ALA A 217 18.39 25.03 21.84
CA ALA A 217 19.72 25.39 21.37
C ALA A 217 20.23 24.40 20.29
N PHE A 218 20.05 23.11 20.49
CA PHE A 218 20.42 22.12 19.50
C PHE A 218 19.63 22.29 18.18
N ALA A 219 18.32 22.49 18.26
CA ALA A 219 17.49 22.79 17.09
C ALA A 219 17.96 24.08 16.38
N GLY A 220 18.33 25.11 17.16
CA GLY A 220 18.89 26.35 16.65
C GLY A 220 20.21 26.13 15.93
N ILE A 221 21.13 25.33 16.47
CA ILE A 221 22.40 24.96 15.81
C ILE A 221 22.12 24.27 14.46
N VAL A 222 21.24 23.27 14.43
CA VAL A 222 20.90 22.55 13.21
C VAL A 222 20.31 23.49 12.15
N LEU A 223 19.38 24.37 12.55
CA LEU A 223 18.84 25.40 11.66
C LEU A 223 19.87 26.39 11.21
N GLY A 224 20.82 26.77 12.10
CA GLY A 224 21.94 27.64 11.79
C GLY A 224 22.83 27.09 10.69
N VAL A 225 23.21 25.82 10.82
CA VAL A 225 23.99 25.13 9.78
C VAL A 225 23.22 25.08 8.47
N LEU A 226 21.95 24.67 8.53
CA LEU A 226 21.09 24.49 7.34
C LEU A 226 20.90 25.81 6.57
N THR A 227 20.70 26.93 7.29
CA THR A 227 20.44 28.25 6.68
C THR A 227 21.71 29.00 6.28
N ALA A 228 22.85 28.62 6.84
CA ALA A 228 24.15 29.23 6.51
C ALA A 228 24.80 28.65 5.26
N VAL A 229 24.46 27.41 4.88
CA VAL A 229 25.04 26.74 3.71
C VAL A 229 24.32 27.17 2.44
N ALA A 230 25.06 27.45 1.37
CA ALA A 230 24.50 27.64 0.04
C ALA A 230 24.09 26.27 -0.54
N LEU A 231 22.81 26.00 -0.55
CA LEU A 231 22.25 24.67 -0.91
C LEU A 231 22.02 24.55 -2.41
N GLY A 232 21.72 25.66 -3.08
CA GLY A 232 21.36 25.73 -4.48
C GLY A 232 19.94 25.19 -4.78
N PRO A 233 19.48 25.32 -6.04
CA PRO A 233 18.07 25.14 -6.38
C PRO A 233 17.54 23.72 -6.14
N ARG A 234 18.33 22.68 -6.45
CA ARG A 234 17.88 21.27 -6.33
C ARG A 234 17.70 20.86 -4.87
N VAL A 235 18.69 21.18 -4.04
CA VAL A 235 18.64 20.84 -2.61
C VAL A 235 17.61 21.71 -1.90
N GLY A 236 17.50 22.99 -2.26
CA GLY A 236 16.44 23.87 -1.75
C GLY A 236 15.06 23.35 -2.06
N ALA A 237 14.81 22.88 -3.30
CA ALA A 237 13.54 22.25 -3.69
C ALA A 237 13.27 20.98 -2.87
N ALA A 238 14.29 20.15 -2.60
CA ALA A 238 14.16 18.97 -1.77
C ALA A 238 13.76 19.33 -0.33
N PHE A 239 14.37 20.35 0.27
CA PHE A 239 13.98 20.87 1.58
C PHE A 239 12.58 21.49 1.59
N GLY A 240 12.16 22.11 0.49
CA GLY A 240 10.80 22.60 0.31
C GLY A 240 9.78 21.46 0.34
N ALA A 241 10.05 20.40 -0.44
CA ALA A 241 9.22 19.18 -0.43
C ALA A 241 9.20 18.50 0.96
N LEU A 242 10.36 18.37 1.60
CA LEU A 242 10.49 17.83 2.95
C LEU A 242 9.66 18.64 3.96
N THR A 243 9.73 19.96 3.89
CA THR A 243 8.95 20.85 4.76
C THR A 243 7.44 20.66 4.53
N THR A 244 7.01 20.53 3.28
CA THR A 244 5.60 20.24 2.94
C THR A 244 5.13 18.94 3.60
N LEU A 245 5.88 17.85 3.42
CA LEU A 245 5.53 16.54 3.94
C LEU A 245 5.54 16.47 5.48
N ILE A 246 6.40 17.24 6.14
CA ILE A 246 6.40 17.30 7.61
C ILE A 246 5.31 18.25 8.14
N ALA A 247 5.10 19.40 7.49
CA ALA A 247 4.14 20.39 7.93
C ALA A 247 2.69 19.89 7.79
N TRP A 248 2.41 19.13 6.75
CA TRP A 248 1.05 18.65 6.46
C TRP A 248 0.48 17.78 7.59
N PRO A 249 1.09 16.65 8.00
CA PRO A 249 0.59 15.87 9.14
C PRO A 249 0.64 16.64 10.47
N ALA A 250 1.61 17.55 10.65
CA ALA A 250 1.66 18.39 11.84
C ALA A 250 0.45 19.34 11.92
N LEU A 251 0.08 19.99 10.81
CA LEU A 251 -1.12 20.85 10.75
C LEU A 251 -2.40 20.05 10.97
N MET A 252 -2.49 18.84 10.39
CA MET A 252 -3.62 17.94 10.62
C MET A 252 -3.72 17.52 12.09
N GLY A 253 -2.60 17.14 12.71
CA GLY A 253 -2.53 16.80 14.13
C GLY A 253 -2.98 17.95 15.03
N LEU A 254 -2.58 19.17 14.72
CA LEU A 254 -3.02 20.38 15.42
C LEU A 254 -4.52 20.65 15.24
N ASP A 255 -5.06 20.45 14.05
CA ASP A 255 -6.51 20.61 13.80
C ASP A 255 -7.31 19.57 14.57
N VAL A 256 -6.90 18.30 14.53
CA VAL A 256 -7.53 17.22 15.29
C VAL A 256 -7.45 17.43 16.79
N SER A 257 -6.31 17.91 17.31
CA SER A 257 -6.15 18.19 18.74
C SER A 257 -7.06 19.33 19.24
N ARG A 258 -7.39 20.28 18.38
CA ARG A 258 -8.26 21.43 18.69
C ARG A 258 -9.75 21.12 18.55
N THR A 259 -10.10 20.34 17.53
CA THR A 259 -11.52 20.03 17.25
C THR A 259 -12.02 18.80 18.00
N GLY A 260 -11.13 17.91 18.42
CA GLY A 260 -11.47 16.61 18.99
C GLY A 260 -11.95 15.61 17.92
N ILE A 261 -12.03 14.35 18.31
CA ILE A 261 -12.67 13.30 17.50
C ILE A 261 -14.06 13.07 18.06
N ASP A 262 -15.08 13.18 17.20
CA ASP A 262 -16.46 12.84 17.58
C ASP A 262 -16.57 11.32 17.78
N GLY A 263 -16.41 10.88 19.03
CA GLY A 263 -16.47 9.47 19.41
C GLY A 263 -17.85 8.84 19.17
N ASP A 264 -18.92 9.64 19.19
CA ASP A 264 -20.27 9.13 18.98
C ASP A 264 -20.57 8.93 17.51
N ALA A 265 -20.10 9.82 16.64
CA ALA A 265 -20.13 9.62 15.19
C ALA A 265 -19.25 8.42 14.76
N LEU A 266 -18.11 8.22 15.43
CA LEU A 266 -17.25 7.07 15.19
C LEU A 266 -17.94 5.76 15.59
N LYS A 267 -18.54 5.70 16.78
CA LYS A 267 -19.32 4.55 17.24
C LYS A 267 -20.49 4.25 16.31
N ALA A 268 -21.22 5.27 15.86
CA ALA A 268 -22.36 5.10 14.97
C ALA A 268 -21.97 4.44 13.62
N ARG A 269 -20.76 4.69 13.12
CA ARG A 269 -20.24 4.08 11.88
C ARG A 269 -19.93 2.59 12.02
N PHE A 270 -19.43 2.16 13.19
CA PHE A 270 -19.04 0.77 13.44
C PHE A 270 -20.09 -0.03 14.19
N TYR A 271 -21.16 0.63 14.65
CA TYR A 271 -22.23 -0.05 15.36
C TYR A 271 -23.27 -0.56 14.34
N PRO A 272 -23.49 -1.86 14.26
CA PRO A 272 -24.45 -2.45 13.32
C PRO A 272 -25.90 -2.24 13.81
N GLY A 273 -26.31 -0.99 13.91
CA GLY A 273 -27.62 -0.58 14.44
C GLY A 273 -28.78 -1.27 13.75
N THR A 274 -28.75 -1.32 12.41
CA THR A 274 -29.77 -1.97 11.60
C THR A 274 -29.88 -3.46 11.88
N THR A 275 -28.76 -4.16 12.05
CA THR A 275 -28.76 -5.61 12.35
C THR A 275 -29.34 -5.88 13.74
N ILE A 276 -29.03 -5.04 14.71
CA ILE A 276 -29.55 -5.17 16.09
C ILE A 276 -31.04 -4.84 16.14
N GLU A 277 -31.47 -3.83 15.41
CA GLU A 277 -32.88 -3.43 15.32
C GLU A 277 -33.71 -4.51 14.65
N THR A 278 -33.28 -5.05 13.50
CA THR A 278 -33.93 -6.17 12.82
C THR A 278 -33.97 -7.44 13.69
N THR A 279 -32.91 -7.68 14.46
CA THR A 279 -32.87 -8.82 15.39
C THR A 279 -33.86 -8.64 16.54
N LYS A 280 -33.98 -7.43 17.10
CA LYS A 280 -34.98 -7.11 18.12
C LYS A 280 -36.41 -7.27 17.60
N GLU A 281 -36.70 -6.72 16.43
CA GLU A 281 -38.01 -6.88 15.76
C GLU A 281 -38.34 -8.34 15.51
N THR A 282 -37.37 -9.13 15.06
CA THR A 282 -37.56 -10.57 14.83
C THR A 282 -37.85 -11.31 16.14
N ILE A 283 -37.13 -11.00 17.21
CA ILE A 283 -37.36 -11.60 18.54
C ILE A 283 -38.73 -11.20 19.08
N GLU A 284 -39.11 -9.93 18.91
CA GLU A 284 -40.42 -9.44 19.36
C GLU A 284 -41.57 -10.06 18.58
N TRP A 285 -41.43 -10.23 17.25
CA TRP A 285 -42.36 -10.92 16.38
C TRP A 285 -42.53 -12.41 16.78
N VAL A 286 -41.41 -13.11 17.06
CA VAL A 286 -41.43 -14.49 17.56
C VAL A 286 -42.12 -14.57 18.93
N ARG A 287 -41.82 -13.63 19.83
CA ARG A 287 -42.40 -13.58 21.16
C ARG A 287 -43.93 -13.32 21.14
N GLN A 288 -44.41 -12.52 20.20
CA GLN A 288 -45.86 -12.27 20.02
C GLN A 288 -46.61 -13.48 19.44
N ARG A 289 -45.94 -14.32 18.65
CA ARG A 289 -46.55 -15.48 18.00
C ARG A 289 -46.38 -16.80 18.74
N THR A 290 -45.49 -16.88 19.71
CA THR A 290 -45.30 -18.09 20.53
C THR A 290 -46.26 -18.05 21.73
N PRO A 291 -47.22 -19.00 21.87
CA PRO A 291 -48.22 -18.99 22.94
C PRO A 291 -47.65 -19.34 24.34
N LEU A 292 -46.32 -19.53 24.47
CA LEU A 292 -45.65 -19.98 25.71
C LEU A 292 -45.44 -18.91 26.76
N GLY A 293 -46.03 -17.73 26.66
CA GLY A 293 -45.81 -16.60 27.56
C GLY A 293 -47.01 -16.04 28.32
N ARG A 294 -48.20 -16.61 28.20
CA ARG A 294 -49.33 -16.21 29.04
C ARG A 294 -49.26 -16.93 30.40
N LYS A 295 -48.52 -16.38 31.36
CA LYS A 295 -48.78 -16.68 32.75
C LYS A 295 -50.05 -15.97 33.14
N SER A 296 -51.14 -16.79 33.45
CA SER A 296 -52.32 -16.39 34.17
C SER A 296 -51.98 -15.84 35.55
#